data_05fa246b6f960b636871623cbcadc885
#
_entry.id   05fa246b6f960b636871623cbcadc885
#
_cell.length_a   1.000
_cell.length_b   1.000
_cell.length_c   1.000
_cell.angle_alpha   90.00
_cell.angle_beta   90.00
_cell.angle_gamma   90.00
#
_symmetry.space_group_name_H-M   'P 1'
#
loop_
_entity.id
_entity.type
_entity.pdbx_description
1 polymer ?
#
loop_
_entity_poly.entity_id
_entity_poly.type
_entity_poly.pdbx_seq_one_letter_code
_entity_poly.pdbx_strand_id
1 'polypeptide(L)'
;YASTGKPDKAGSILYALGQTQHTYGSQNCRAMCMVQLLLGNVGVAGGGINALRGEPNVQGSTDVGASVPDAPGYLKWPQGRIHKTLADYLATETYAAGYYANKPKFWVSALREWFGENATVENDYCYDLLPKISPKLDYGAYSTMMTFNGMRDGKYKGYFCWGMNPAHSA
;
A
#
# COMPACT_ATOMS: atom_id res chain seq x y z
N TYR A 1 25.93 -13.57 -17.73
CA TYR A 1 25.34 -12.35 -17.15
C TYR A 1 26.43 -11.31 -16.81
N ALA A 2 27.52 -11.70 -16.16
CA ALA A 2 28.63 -10.78 -15.79
C ALA A 2 29.28 -10.00 -16.96
N SER A 3 29.04 -10.38 -18.19
CA SER A 3 29.54 -9.69 -19.38
C SER A 3 28.50 -8.77 -20.05
N THR A 4 27.42 -8.44 -19.35
CA THR A 4 26.39 -7.50 -19.83
C THR A 4 26.71 -6.04 -19.46
N GLY A 5 25.79 -5.13 -19.70
CA GLY A 5 25.99 -3.70 -19.43
C GLY A 5 26.68 -2.95 -20.57
N LYS A 6 26.55 -3.46 -21.78
CA LYS A 6 27.02 -2.83 -23.02
C LYS A 6 25.84 -2.53 -23.93
N PRO A 7 25.95 -1.55 -24.84
CA PRO A 7 24.85 -1.20 -25.76
C PRO A 7 24.31 -2.37 -26.60
N ASP A 8 25.19 -3.31 -26.92
CA ASP A 8 24.88 -4.51 -27.72
C ASP A 8 24.60 -5.75 -26.87
N LYS A 9 24.74 -5.67 -25.55
CA LYS A 9 24.62 -6.80 -24.63
C LYS A 9 24.12 -6.38 -23.26
N ALA A 10 22.84 -6.16 -23.13
CA ALA A 10 22.19 -5.83 -21.87
C ALA A 10 21.68 -7.06 -21.12
N GLY A 11 21.50 -6.94 -19.82
CA GLY A 11 20.91 -7.95 -18.96
C GLY A 11 19.84 -7.36 -18.06
N SER A 12 18.68 -8.02 -17.96
CA SER A 12 17.62 -7.67 -17.04
C SER A 12 17.49 -8.67 -15.91
N ILE A 13 17.11 -8.21 -14.73
CA ILE A 13 16.65 -9.05 -13.62
C ILE A 13 15.13 -8.93 -13.51
N LEU A 14 14.44 -10.04 -13.59
CA LEU A 14 13.01 -10.14 -13.35
C LEU A 14 12.80 -10.84 -12.00
N TYR A 15 11.97 -10.29 -11.14
CA TYR A 15 11.69 -10.88 -9.83
C TYR A 15 10.21 -10.71 -9.44
N ALA A 16 9.80 -11.48 -8.47
CA ALA A 16 8.48 -11.40 -7.87
C ALA A 16 8.56 -11.81 -6.38
N LEU A 17 7.48 -12.34 -5.84
CA LEU A 17 7.31 -12.63 -4.41
C LEU A 17 8.34 -13.60 -3.84
N GLY A 18 8.90 -14.50 -4.66
CA GLY A 18 9.98 -15.39 -4.23
C GLY A 18 11.23 -14.70 -3.71
N GLN A 19 11.43 -13.42 -4.06
CA GLN A 19 12.52 -12.59 -3.54
C GLN A 19 12.06 -11.59 -2.49
N THR A 20 10.79 -11.20 -2.48
CA THR A 20 10.28 -10.12 -1.63
C THR A 20 9.51 -10.59 -0.40
N GLN A 21 8.91 -11.77 -0.41
CA GLN A 21 8.18 -12.34 0.75
C GLN A 21 9.13 -12.99 1.76
N HIS A 22 10.11 -12.23 2.19
CA HIS A 22 11.10 -12.60 3.21
C HIS A 22 11.30 -11.45 4.19
N THR A 23 11.75 -11.75 5.40
CA THR A 23 12.05 -10.74 6.42
C THR A 23 13.01 -9.65 5.90
N TYR A 24 13.93 -10.01 5.00
CA TYR A 24 14.88 -9.10 4.36
C TYR A 24 14.60 -8.87 2.86
N GLY A 25 13.36 -9.00 2.42
CA GLY A 25 12.97 -8.84 1.01
C GLY A 25 13.42 -7.52 0.39
N SER A 26 13.36 -6.42 1.15
CA SER A 26 13.88 -5.12 0.69
C SER A 26 15.40 -5.13 0.43
N GLN A 27 16.16 -5.87 1.22
CA GLN A 27 17.60 -6.01 1.01
C GLN A 27 17.91 -6.87 -0.23
N ASN A 28 17.11 -7.90 -0.50
CA ASN A 28 17.21 -8.68 -1.74
C ASN A 28 17.02 -7.78 -2.96
N CYS A 29 16.01 -6.93 -2.96
CA CYS A 29 15.80 -5.96 -4.04
C CYS A 29 16.99 -5.00 -4.20
N ARG A 30 17.51 -4.49 -3.09
CA ARG A 30 18.73 -3.64 -3.11
C ARG A 30 19.93 -4.36 -3.72
N ALA A 31 20.17 -5.60 -3.33
CA ALA A 31 21.29 -6.39 -3.86
C ALA A 31 21.17 -6.54 -5.39
N MET A 32 19.98 -6.85 -5.89
CA MET A 32 19.72 -6.94 -7.33
C MET A 32 19.95 -5.59 -8.04
N CYS A 33 19.51 -4.49 -7.45
CA CYS A 33 19.77 -3.15 -7.99
C CYS A 33 21.28 -2.84 -8.03
N MET A 34 22.01 -3.18 -6.97
CA MET A 34 23.45 -2.99 -6.92
C MET A 34 24.18 -3.78 -8.02
N VAL A 35 23.78 -5.04 -8.25
CA VAL A 35 24.34 -5.85 -9.34
C VAL A 35 24.11 -5.19 -10.70
N GLN A 36 22.91 -4.68 -10.95
CA GLN A 36 22.60 -3.99 -12.20
C GLN A 36 23.39 -2.70 -12.39
N LEU A 37 23.61 -1.94 -11.32
CA LEU A 37 24.44 -0.74 -11.33
C LEU A 37 25.90 -1.08 -11.60
N LEU A 38 26.46 -2.07 -10.89
CA LEU A 38 27.86 -2.49 -11.04
C LEU A 38 28.17 -3.03 -12.43
N LEU A 39 27.19 -3.68 -13.06
CA LEU A 39 27.35 -4.20 -14.42
C LEU A 39 27.04 -3.16 -15.52
N GLY A 40 26.57 -1.97 -15.16
CA GLY A 40 26.24 -0.93 -16.13
C GLY A 40 24.94 -1.20 -16.92
N ASN A 41 24.04 -2.05 -16.42
CA ASN A 41 22.80 -2.37 -17.10
C ASN A 41 21.68 -1.33 -16.89
N VAL A 42 21.87 -0.36 -16.00
CA VAL A 42 20.89 0.70 -15.75
C VAL A 42 20.98 1.77 -16.85
N GLY A 43 19.86 2.08 -17.47
CA GLY A 43 19.82 3.06 -18.57
C GLY A 43 20.19 2.49 -19.95
N VAL A 44 20.45 1.20 -20.04
CA VAL A 44 20.70 0.51 -21.32
C VAL A 44 19.40 -0.18 -21.79
N ALA A 45 19.09 -0.07 -23.06
CA ALA A 45 17.93 -0.73 -23.64
C ALA A 45 17.98 -2.25 -23.42
N GLY A 46 16.93 -2.84 -22.85
CA GLY A 46 16.89 -4.25 -22.42
C GLY A 46 17.61 -4.55 -21.11
N GLY A 47 18.19 -3.55 -20.45
CA GLY A 47 18.74 -3.67 -19.11
C GLY A 47 17.76 -3.30 -18.00
N GLY A 48 18.19 -3.39 -16.75
CA GLY A 48 17.43 -2.96 -15.59
C GLY A 48 16.84 -4.08 -14.75
N ILE A 49 15.93 -3.71 -13.85
CA ILE A 49 15.28 -4.62 -12.93
C ILE A 49 13.77 -4.41 -12.96
N ASN A 50 13.00 -5.48 -12.99
CA ASN A 50 11.53 -5.43 -13.09
C ASN A 50 10.86 -6.36 -12.10
N ALA A 51 9.94 -5.81 -11.31
CA ALA A 51 9.04 -6.60 -10.48
C ALA A 51 7.90 -7.13 -11.34
N LEU A 52 7.86 -8.44 -11.57
CA LEU A 52 6.73 -9.09 -12.21
C LEU A 52 5.64 -9.35 -11.16
N ARG A 53 4.57 -8.58 -11.22
CA ARG A 53 3.47 -8.72 -10.26
C ARG A 53 2.80 -10.08 -10.39
N GLY A 54 2.51 -10.75 -9.25
CA GLY A 54 1.85 -12.06 -9.22
C GLY A 54 0.38 -11.95 -9.61
N GLU A 55 -0.33 -11.03 -8.98
CA GLU A 55 -1.74 -10.76 -9.26
C GLU A 55 -1.88 -9.70 -10.35
N PRO A 56 -2.74 -9.95 -11.36
CA PRO A 56 -3.04 -8.95 -12.36
C PRO A 56 -3.60 -7.67 -11.74
N ASN A 57 -3.07 -6.53 -12.15
CA ASN A 57 -3.53 -5.21 -11.71
C ASN A 57 -3.50 -4.98 -10.18
N VAL A 58 -2.56 -5.57 -9.46
CA VAL A 58 -2.39 -5.32 -8.01
C VAL A 58 -2.14 -3.83 -7.71
N GLN A 59 -1.47 -3.12 -8.60
CA GLN A 59 -1.27 -1.67 -8.47
C GLN A 59 -2.59 -0.90 -8.59
N GLY A 60 -3.45 -1.25 -9.54
CA GLY A 60 -4.77 -0.64 -9.66
C GLY A 60 -5.66 -0.91 -8.44
N SER A 61 -5.59 -2.12 -7.86
CA SER A 61 -6.28 -2.43 -6.61
C SER A 61 -5.79 -1.54 -5.46
N THR A 62 -4.51 -1.25 -5.39
CA THR A 62 -3.95 -0.33 -4.39
C THR A 62 -4.34 1.12 -4.67
N ASP A 63 -4.36 1.54 -5.95
CA ASP A 63 -4.78 2.89 -6.35
C ASP A 63 -6.19 3.24 -5.88
N VAL A 64 -7.11 2.27 -5.96
CA VAL A 64 -8.51 2.45 -5.54
C VAL A 64 -8.76 2.12 -4.06
N GLY A 65 -7.72 1.79 -3.31
CA GLY A 65 -7.83 1.50 -1.87
C GLY A 65 -8.50 0.17 -1.56
N ALA A 66 -8.42 -0.83 -2.45
CA ALA A 66 -8.93 -2.17 -2.18
C ALA A 66 -8.04 -2.96 -1.20
N SER A 67 -6.83 -2.49 -0.94
CA SER A 67 -5.93 -3.06 0.08
C SER A 67 -6.16 -2.42 1.44
N VAL A 68 -6.16 -3.25 2.49
CA VAL A 68 -6.46 -2.81 3.87
C VAL A 68 -5.60 -1.64 4.38
N PRO A 69 -4.27 -1.57 4.11
CA PRO A 69 -3.43 -0.52 4.69
C PRO A 69 -3.64 0.86 4.09
N ASP A 70 -4.20 0.95 2.90
CA ASP A 70 -4.26 2.20 2.15
C ASP A 70 -5.68 2.57 1.75
N ALA A 71 -5.99 3.86 1.84
CA ALA A 71 -7.13 4.48 1.20
C ALA A 71 -6.79 4.80 -0.27
N PRO A 72 -7.76 5.19 -1.10
CA PRO A 72 -7.50 5.57 -2.49
C PRO A 72 -6.34 6.56 -2.63
N GLY A 73 -5.51 6.38 -3.66
CA GLY A 73 -4.35 7.23 -3.91
C GLY A 73 -3.20 7.02 -2.92
N TYR A 74 -3.09 5.84 -2.32
CA TYR A 74 -2.04 5.49 -1.35
C TYR A 74 -2.07 6.35 -0.08
N LEU A 75 -3.21 6.92 0.26
CA LEU A 75 -3.39 7.61 1.52
C LEU A 75 -3.49 6.58 2.65
N LYS A 76 -2.78 6.80 3.73
CA LYS A 76 -2.87 5.92 4.90
C LYS A 76 -4.14 6.16 5.68
N TRP A 77 -4.76 5.09 6.16
CA TRP A 77 -5.89 5.21 7.07
C TRP A 77 -5.49 5.86 8.39
N PRO A 78 -6.37 6.67 9.00
CA PRO A 78 -6.11 7.26 10.29
C PRO A 78 -5.89 6.21 11.39
N GLN A 79 -4.99 6.51 12.33
CA GLN A 79 -4.75 5.70 13.52
C GLN A 79 -5.59 6.24 14.69
N GLY A 80 -6.46 5.42 15.26
CA GLY A 80 -7.44 5.85 16.25
C GLY A 80 -6.88 6.40 17.57
N ARG A 81 -5.59 6.19 17.85
CA ARG A 81 -4.97 6.73 19.09
C ARG A 81 -4.41 8.13 18.92
N ILE A 82 -3.92 8.48 17.76
CA ILE A 82 -3.19 9.73 17.51
C ILE A 82 -3.92 10.67 16.56
N HIS A 83 -4.70 10.14 15.64
CA HIS A 83 -5.41 10.92 14.63
C HIS A 83 -6.88 11.10 15.04
N LYS A 84 -7.14 11.89 16.07
CA LYS A 84 -8.51 12.12 16.59
C LYS A 84 -9.32 13.00 15.65
N THR A 85 -8.69 14.03 15.09
CA THR A 85 -9.27 14.97 14.14
C THR A 85 -8.54 14.88 12.80
N LEU A 86 -9.13 15.46 11.78
CA LEU A 86 -8.47 15.63 10.48
C LEU A 86 -7.18 16.46 10.63
N ALA A 87 -7.19 17.46 11.49
CA ALA A 87 -6.02 18.30 11.77
C ALA A 87 -4.87 17.46 12.35
N ASP A 88 -5.13 16.59 13.34
CA ASP A 88 -4.11 15.70 13.91
C ASP A 88 -3.49 14.79 12.84
N TYR A 89 -4.33 14.23 11.98
CA TYR A 89 -3.86 13.39 10.88
C TYR A 89 -2.96 14.17 9.93
N LEU A 90 -3.40 15.34 9.49
CA LEU A 90 -2.66 16.17 8.55
C LEU A 90 -1.35 16.67 9.13
N ALA A 91 -1.29 16.96 10.42
CA ALA A 91 -0.08 17.40 11.10
C ALA A 91 1.05 16.35 11.08
N THR A 92 0.70 15.07 11.14
CA THR A 92 1.68 13.98 11.21
C THR A 92 1.95 13.33 9.84
N GLU A 93 0.96 13.30 8.97
CA GLU A 93 1.01 12.52 7.72
C GLU A 93 1.25 13.37 6.47
N THR A 94 1.27 14.70 6.57
CA THR A 94 1.58 15.58 5.43
C THR A 94 3.07 15.78 5.32
N TYR A 95 3.63 15.51 4.15
CA TYR A 95 5.04 15.74 3.87
C TYR A 95 5.31 17.20 3.51
N ALA A 96 6.52 17.66 3.82
CA ALA A 96 6.93 19.04 3.53
C ALA A 96 7.07 19.32 2.02
N ALA A 97 7.32 18.29 1.21
CA ALA A 97 7.50 18.41 -0.24
C ALA A 97 7.07 17.14 -0.97
N GLY A 98 6.97 17.23 -2.30
CA GLY A 98 6.59 16.12 -3.17
C GLY A 98 5.08 15.95 -3.29
N TYR A 99 4.66 14.82 -3.87
CA TYR A 99 3.25 14.55 -4.15
C TYR A 99 2.37 14.66 -2.90
N TYR A 100 2.81 14.07 -1.79
CA TYR A 100 2.04 14.03 -0.54
C TYR A 100 2.08 15.33 0.29
N ALA A 101 2.75 16.39 -0.18
CA ALA A 101 2.54 17.74 0.35
C ALA A 101 1.11 18.24 0.09
N ASN A 102 0.42 17.69 -0.91
CA ASN A 102 -0.97 17.96 -1.24
C ASN A 102 -1.97 17.07 -0.48
N LYS A 103 -1.53 16.29 0.49
CA LYS A 103 -2.40 15.36 1.25
C LYS A 103 -3.65 16.04 1.84
N PRO A 104 -3.60 17.29 2.36
CA PRO A 104 -4.81 17.98 2.80
C PRO A 104 -5.87 18.10 1.70
N LYS A 105 -5.46 18.45 0.48
CA LYS A 105 -6.38 18.54 -0.66
C LYS A 105 -6.96 17.18 -1.04
N PHE A 106 -6.13 16.15 -1.03
CA PHE A 106 -6.57 14.80 -1.38
C PHE A 106 -7.60 14.27 -0.38
N TRP A 107 -7.37 14.44 0.92
CA TRP A 107 -8.31 14.01 1.94
C TRP A 107 -9.63 14.78 1.88
N VAL A 108 -9.59 16.09 1.79
CA VAL A 108 -10.82 16.89 1.68
C VAL A 108 -11.61 16.51 0.42
N SER A 109 -10.91 16.30 -0.71
CA SER A 109 -11.54 15.85 -1.96
C SER A 109 -12.20 14.48 -1.81
N ALA A 110 -11.49 13.51 -1.23
CA ALA A 110 -12.00 12.15 -1.01
C ALA A 110 -13.22 12.14 -0.05
N LEU A 111 -13.14 12.88 1.05
CA LEU A 111 -14.23 12.97 2.01
C LEU A 111 -15.48 13.61 1.40
N ARG A 112 -15.30 14.66 0.61
CA ARG A 112 -16.42 15.29 -0.11
C ARG A 112 -17.03 14.39 -1.17
N GLU A 113 -16.22 13.58 -1.84
CA GLU A 113 -16.73 12.59 -2.82
C GLU A 113 -17.55 11.51 -2.11
N TRP A 114 -17.10 11.02 -0.96
CA TRP A 114 -17.79 9.95 -0.23
C TRP A 114 -19.05 10.42 0.51
N PHE A 115 -19.04 11.61 1.09
CA PHE A 115 -20.10 12.11 1.95
C PHE A 115 -20.92 13.25 1.34
N GLY A 116 -20.54 13.73 0.15
CA GLY A 116 -21.28 14.75 -0.59
C GLY A 116 -21.43 16.06 0.19
N GLU A 117 -22.63 16.60 0.19
CA GLU A 117 -22.99 17.85 0.87
C GLU A 117 -22.90 17.76 2.41
N ASN A 118 -22.90 16.54 2.97
CA ASN A 118 -22.73 16.35 4.41
C ASN A 118 -21.29 16.62 4.88
N ALA A 119 -20.30 16.59 3.99
CA ALA A 119 -18.92 16.86 4.31
C ALA A 119 -18.67 18.38 4.35
N THR A 120 -18.77 18.98 5.52
CA THR A 120 -18.58 20.41 5.74
C THR A 120 -17.34 20.71 6.57
N VAL A 121 -16.89 21.96 6.57
CA VAL A 121 -15.73 22.39 7.36
C VAL A 121 -16.00 22.20 8.86
N GLU A 122 -17.24 22.45 9.30
CA GLU A 122 -17.66 22.40 10.70
C GLU A 122 -17.60 21.00 11.30
N ASN A 123 -17.69 19.95 10.45
CA ASN A 123 -17.64 18.55 10.89
C ASN A 123 -16.38 17.83 10.40
N ASP A 124 -15.30 18.58 10.13
CA ASP A 124 -14.04 18.00 9.60
C ASP A 124 -14.29 17.12 8.36
N TYR A 125 -15.23 17.54 7.51
CA TYR A 125 -15.63 16.80 6.30
C TYR A 125 -16.08 15.35 6.58
N CYS A 126 -16.75 15.12 7.68
CA CYS A 126 -17.16 13.80 8.16
C CYS A 126 -15.98 12.84 8.50
N TYR A 127 -14.82 13.40 8.82
CA TYR A 127 -13.63 12.62 9.15
C TYR A 127 -13.86 11.56 10.25
N ASP A 128 -14.74 11.85 11.20
CA ASP A 128 -15.05 10.92 12.30
C ASP A 128 -15.74 9.64 11.85
N LEU A 129 -16.37 9.64 10.67
CA LEU A 129 -16.99 8.45 10.09
C LEU A 129 -15.98 7.51 9.44
N LEU A 130 -14.72 7.95 9.25
CA LEU A 130 -13.70 7.09 8.69
C LEU A 130 -13.33 5.95 9.64
N PRO A 131 -13.03 4.76 9.10
CA PRO A 131 -12.43 3.70 9.88
C PRO A 131 -11.05 4.15 10.39
N LYS A 132 -10.81 3.92 11.68
CA LYS A 132 -9.52 4.27 12.32
C LYS A 132 -8.84 2.98 12.73
N ILE A 133 -7.67 2.69 12.16
CA ILE A 133 -6.90 1.49 12.47
C ILE A 133 -6.30 1.55 13.88
N SER A 134 -6.07 0.39 14.49
CA SER A 134 -5.42 0.32 15.79
C SER A 134 -3.90 0.30 15.62
N PRO A 135 -3.15 1.21 16.28
CA PRO A 135 -1.69 1.24 16.17
C PRO A 135 -0.98 0.07 16.86
N LYS A 136 -1.66 -0.72 17.67
CA LYS A 136 -1.06 -1.90 18.33
C LYS A 136 -0.91 -3.10 17.42
N LEU A 137 -1.68 -3.08 16.36
CA LEU A 137 -1.70 -4.15 15.37
C LEU A 137 -1.59 -3.43 14.04
N ASP A 138 -0.46 -3.33 13.40
CA ASP A 138 -0.19 -2.47 12.25
C ASP A 138 -1.31 -2.44 11.20
N TYR A 139 -2.00 -3.53 11.03
CA TYR A 139 -3.22 -3.67 10.26
C TYR A 139 -4.43 -3.99 11.13
N GLY A 140 -4.24 -3.98 12.43
CA GLY A 140 -5.24 -3.94 13.48
C GLY A 140 -6.38 -4.92 13.34
N ALA A 141 -7.56 -4.43 13.63
CA ALA A 141 -8.81 -5.18 13.53
C ALA A 141 -9.16 -5.62 12.09
N TYR A 142 -8.45 -5.12 11.09
CA TYR A 142 -8.70 -5.39 9.67
C TYR A 142 -7.72 -6.37 9.04
N SER A 143 -6.77 -6.93 9.80
CA SER A 143 -5.91 -7.99 9.28
C SER A 143 -6.72 -9.25 8.99
N THR A 144 -6.25 -10.07 8.06
CA THR A 144 -6.90 -11.34 7.70
C THR A 144 -7.16 -12.20 8.94
N MET A 145 -6.16 -12.35 9.81
CA MET A 145 -6.29 -13.15 11.03
C MET A 145 -7.35 -12.58 11.99
N MET A 146 -7.37 -11.26 12.18
CA MET A 146 -8.37 -10.62 13.05
C MET A 146 -9.78 -10.68 12.45
N THR A 147 -9.89 -10.66 11.12
CA THR A 147 -11.16 -10.85 10.43
C THR A 147 -11.73 -12.24 10.72
N PHE A 148 -10.92 -13.30 10.59
CA PHE A 148 -11.38 -14.67 10.89
C PHE A 148 -11.67 -14.87 12.37
N ASN A 149 -10.89 -14.29 13.27
CA ASN A 149 -11.22 -14.28 14.69
C ASN A 149 -12.58 -13.59 14.95
N GLY A 150 -12.82 -12.46 14.30
CA GLY A 150 -14.11 -11.77 14.40
C GLY A 150 -15.29 -12.57 13.83
N MET A 151 -15.07 -13.38 12.78
CA MET A 151 -16.07 -14.31 12.27
C MET A 151 -16.38 -15.41 13.29
N ARG A 152 -15.37 -16.04 13.85
CA ARG A 152 -15.50 -17.03 14.93
C ARG A 152 -16.31 -16.46 16.10
N ASP A 153 -16.05 -15.23 16.47
CA ASP A 153 -16.69 -14.53 17.58
C ASP A 153 -18.09 -13.94 17.21
N GLY A 154 -18.60 -14.22 16.00
CA GLY A 154 -19.93 -13.81 15.54
C GLY A 154 -20.08 -12.31 15.23
N LYS A 155 -18.96 -11.58 15.08
CA LYS A 155 -18.96 -10.14 14.75
C LYS A 155 -19.36 -9.85 13.30
N TYR A 156 -19.13 -10.81 12.40
CA TYR A 156 -19.47 -10.71 10.99
C TYR A 156 -20.67 -11.60 10.67
N LYS A 157 -21.58 -11.09 9.86
CA LYS A 157 -22.83 -11.78 9.47
C LYS A 157 -22.73 -12.52 8.13
N GLY A 158 -21.72 -12.21 7.33
CA GLY A 158 -21.48 -12.85 6.04
C GLY A 158 -20.06 -12.56 5.56
N TYR A 159 -19.57 -13.44 4.70
CA TYR A 159 -18.26 -13.31 4.07
C TYR A 159 -18.29 -13.84 2.64
N PHE A 160 -17.83 -13.04 1.72
CA PHE A 160 -17.65 -13.43 0.33
C PHE A 160 -16.19 -13.67 0.05
N CYS A 161 -15.81 -14.91 -0.19
CA CYS A 161 -14.44 -15.31 -0.45
C CYS A 161 -14.18 -15.39 -1.96
N TRP A 162 -13.35 -14.48 -2.48
CA TRP A 162 -13.06 -14.39 -3.90
C TRP A 162 -11.55 -14.56 -4.13
N GLY A 163 -11.19 -15.58 -4.92
CA GLY A 163 -9.82 -15.79 -5.34
C GLY A 163 -8.84 -16.25 -4.25
N MET A 164 -9.31 -16.67 -3.08
CA MET A 164 -8.47 -17.20 -2.01
C MET A 164 -9.13 -18.39 -1.30
N ASN A 165 -8.32 -19.21 -0.65
CA ASN A 165 -8.78 -20.27 0.24
C ASN A 165 -8.29 -20.00 1.67
N PRO A 166 -9.09 -19.33 2.53
CA PRO A 166 -8.66 -18.99 3.88
C PRO A 166 -8.34 -20.19 4.76
N ALA A 167 -9.03 -21.30 4.55
CA ALA A 167 -8.79 -22.53 5.32
C ALA A 167 -7.40 -23.15 5.05
N HIS A 168 -6.73 -22.74 3.96
CA HIS A 168 -5.42 -23.24 3.57
C HIS A 168 -4.32 -22.21 3.73
N SER A 169 -4.65 -20.92 3.52
CA SER A 169 -3.65 -19.85 3.42
C SER A 169 -3.68 -18.83 4.57
N ALA A 170 -4.51 -19.06 5.60
CA ALA A 170 -4.58 -18.23 6.79
C ALA A 170 -3.98 -18.92 8.02
#